data_52cecaa94b17a52a06d7d5b6444410ff
#
_entry.id   52cecaa94b17a52a06d7d5b6444410ff
#
_cell.length_a   1.000
_cell.length_b   1.000
_cell.length_c   1.000
_cell.angle_alpha   90.00
_cell.angle_beta   90.00
_cell.angle_gamma   90.00
#
_symmetry.space_group_name_H-M   'P 1'
#
loop_
_entity.id
_entity.type
_entity.pdbx_description
1 polymer ?
#
loop_
_entity_poly.entity_id
_entity_poly.type
_entity_poly.pdbx_seq_one_letter_code
_entity_poly.pdbx_strand_id
1 'polypeptide(L)'
;MRNFMPTPNKGLLLELSKHYNIQLIDEFRTSCLSSYNHEYVTNMKIEFLNDKTDPKPLRKLHSVLTYKRSVTGSLIRDAHINRDRNAVLNMEYLYRELINGNERPIRFRRGVTLDGEPVEDEPVEEL
;
A
#
# COMPACT_ATOMS: atom_id res chain seq x y z
N MET A 1 -7.64 -10.38 -24.09
CA MET A 1 -8.28 -10.01 -23.78
C MET A 1 -8.73 -9.26 -23.63
N ARG A 2 -9.03 -9.01 -23.44
CA ARG A 2 -9.73 -8.55 -22.81
C ARG A 2 -10.18 -7.34 -23.22
N ASN A 3 -11.27 -7.03 -23.42
CA ASN A 3 -11.91 -5.83 -23.83
C ASN A 3 -12.07 -4.90 -22.64
N PHE A 4 -10.92 -4.47 -22.12
CA PHE A 4 -10.96 -3.37 -21.20
C PHE A 4 -11.20 -2.07 -21.99
N MET A 5 -12.24 -1.36 -21.64
CA MET A 5 -12.33 0.03 -22.03
C MET A 5 -11.11 0.75 -21.44
N PRO A 6 -10.31 1.46 -22.26
CA PRO A 6 -9.22 2.24 -21.71
C PRO A 6 -9.75 3.22 -20.68
N THR A 7 -9.24 3.16 -19.48
CA THR A 7 -9.58 4.14 -18.45
C THR A 7 -9.15 5.51 -18.94
N PRO A 8 -10.01 6.53 -18.97
CA PRO A 8 -9.67 7.85 -19.52
C PRO A 8 -8.77 8.66 -18.56
N ASN A 9 -7.71 8.04 -18.05
CA ASN A 9 -6.85 8.64 -17.04
C ASN A 9 -6.15 9.90 -17.53
N LYS A 10 -5.65 9.88 -18.77
CA LYS A 10 -5.00 11.06 -19.35
C LYS A 10 -5.97 12.19 -19.57
N GLY A 11 -7.16 11.90 -20.06
CA GLY A 11 -8.20 12.89 -20.26
C GLY A 11 -8.69 13.49 -18.94
N LEU A 12 -8.86 12.64 -17.91
CA LEU A 12 -9.27 13.08 -16.59
C LEU A 12 -8.19 13.98 -15.95
N LEU A 13 -6.93 13.59 -16.01
CA LEU A 13 -5.82 14.39 -15.48
C LEU A 13 -5.73 15.75 -16.17
N LEU A 14 -5.87 15.78 -17.50
CA LEU A 14 -5.84 17.01 -18.26
C LEU A 14 -6.99 17.94 -17.86
N GLU A 15 -8.19 17.41 -17.72
CA GLU A 15 -9.36 18.18 -17.32
C GLU A 15 -9.22 18.72 -15.89
N LEU A 16 -8.77 17.88 -14.95
CA LEU A 16 -8.54 18.31 -13.56
C LEU A 16 -7.43 19.36 -13.47
N SER A 17 -6.39 19.27 -14.30
CA SER A 17 -5.28 20.23 -14.28
C SER A 17 -5.70 21.65 -14.66
N LYS A 18 -6.83 21.81 -15.35
CA LYS A 18 -7.39 23.13 -15.68
C LYS A 18 -8.00 23.82 -14.46
N HIS A 19 -8.38 23.09 -13.44
CA HIS A 19 -9.11 23.58 -12.27
C HIS A 19 -8.31 23.49 -10.98
N TYR A 20 -7.37 22.55 -10.89
CA TYR A 20 -6.61 22.24 -9.69
C TYR A 20 -5.13 22.11 -9.97
N ASN A 21 -4.31 22.39 -8.97
CA ASN A 21 -2.91 21.99 -9.00
C ASN A 21 -2.82 20.50 -8.74
N ILE A 22 -2.31 19.75 -9.71
CA ILE A 22 -2.19 18.29 -9.61
C ILE A 22 -0.75 17.93 -9.35
N GLN A 23 -0.53 17.12 -8.33
CA GLN A 23 0.75 16.53 -8.01
C GLN A 23 0.66 15.01 -8.14
N LEU A 24 1.47 14.44 -9.04
CA LEU A 24 1.59 12.99 -9.15
C LEU A 24 2.56 12.48 -8.10
N ILE A 25 2.18 11.40 -7.45
CA ILE A 25 2.98 10.73 -6.42
C ILE A 25 3.17 9.29 -6.84
N ASP A 26 4.43 8.82 -6.76
CA ASP A 26 4.72 7.39 -6.97
C ASP A 26 4.11 6.59 -5.80
N GLU A 27 3.24 5.65 -6.15
CA GLU A 27 2.51 4.82 -5.20
C GLU A 27 3.33 3.67 -4.61
N PHE A 28 4.62 3.56 -4.96
CA PHE A 28 5.47 2.46 -4.53
C PHE A 28 5.40 2.22 -3.02
N ARG A 29 5.06 0.99 -2.63
CA ARG A 29 4.87 0.53 -1.25
C ARG A 29 3.69 1.13 -0.50
N THR A 30 2.90 2.01 -1.07
CA THR A 30 1.76 2.61 -0.35
C THR A 30 0.69 1.60 0.03
N SER A 31 0.60 0.46 -0.67
CA SER A 31 -0.35 -0.60 -0.35
C SER A 31 0.24 -1.75 0.46
N CYS A 32 1.54 -1.80 0.66
CA CYS A 32 2.19 -2.90 1.39
C CYS A 32 2.83 -2.49 2.71
N LEU A 33 2.89 -1.21 3.03
CA LEU A 33 3.34 -0.73 4.34
C LEU A 33 2.17 -0.15 5.13
N SER A 34 2.19 -0.36 6.45
CA SER A 34 1.20 0.25 7.34
C SER A 34 1.36 1.76 7.36
N SER A 35 0.25 2.49 7.28
CA SER A 35 0.23 3.94 7.48
C SER A 35 0.55 4.34 8.92
N TYR A 36 0.48 3.40 9.85
CA TYR A 36 0.77 3.64 11.26
C TYR A 36 2.27 3.59 11.59
N ASN A 37 2.98 2.56 11.12
CA ASN A 37 4.38 2.34 11.50
C ASN A 37 5.33 2.13 10.31
N HIS A 38 4.82 2.15 9.08
CA HIS A 38 5.58 1.91 7.85
C HIS A 38 6.33 0.58 7.83
N GLU A 39 5.76 -0.43 8.48
CA GLU A 39 6.20 -1.81 8.41
C GLU A 39 5.33 -2.59 7.43
N TYR A 40 5.85 -3.70 6.92
CA TYR A 40 5.05 -4.55 6.04
C TYR A 40 3.79 -5.05 6.73
N VAL A 41 2.69 -5.03 5.99
CA VAL A 41 1.40 -5.54 6.43
C VAL A 41 1.11 -6.89 5.78
N THR A 42 0.18 -7.63 6.38
CA THR A 42 -0.34 -8.87 5.81
C THR A 42 -1.84 -8.73 5.57
N ASN A 43 -2.38 -9.57 4.69
CA ASN A 43 -3.83 -9.63 4.56
C ASN A 43 -4.45 -10.35 5.76
N MET A 44 -5.59 -9.85 6.24
CA MET A 44 -6.38 -10.53 7.25
C MET A 44 -6.83 -11.88 6.72
N LYS A 45 -6.76 -12.91 7.56
CA LYS A 45 -7.22 -14.27 7.21
C LYS A 45 -8.44 -14.60 8.03
N ILE A 46 -9.46 -15.11 7.35
CA ILE A 46 -10.72 -15.51 8.00
C ILE A 46 -11.20 -16.84 7.43
N GLU A 47 -12.10 -17.49 8.17
CA GLU A 47 -12.87 -18.62 7.68
C GLU A 47 -14.15 -18.10 7.02
N PHE A 48 -14.42 -18.56 5.78
CA PHE A 48 -15.67 -18.23 5.11
C PHE A 48 -16.75 -19.26 5.51
N LEU A 49 -17.89 -18.77 5.93
CA LEU A 49 -19.00 -19.63 6.39
C LEU A 49 -19.52 -20.58 5.30
N ASN A 50 -19.44 -20.17 4.04
CA ASN A 50 -19.87 -20.97 2.90
C ASN A 50 -18.79 -21.91 2.36
N ASP A 51 -17.62 -21.95 2.97
CA ASP A 51 -16.58 -22.90 2.60
C ASP A 51 -16.96 -24.28 3.10
N LYS A 52 -17.05 -25.25 2.19
CA LYS A 52 -17.43 -26.64 2.47
C LYS A 52 -16.26 -27.55 2.81
N THR A 53 -15.05 -27.02 2.77
CA THR A 53 -13.85 -27.79 3.11
C THR A 53 -13.81 -28.04 4.62
N ASP A 54 -13.49 -29.25 5.04
CA ASP A 54 -13.41 -29.64 6.45
C ASP A 54 -12.00 -30.21 6.75
N PRO A 55 -11.23 -29.60 7.67
CA PRO A 55 -11.51 -28.35 8.38
C PRO A 55 -11.47 -27.13 7.44
N LYS A 56 -12.24 -26.10 7.80
CA LYS A 56 -12.26 -24.88 6.99
C LYS A 56 -10.89 -24.19 7.02
N PRO A 57 -10.27 -23.94 5.85
CA PRO A 57 -9.01 -23.22 5.82
C PRO A 57 -9.21 -21.73 6.08
N LEU A 58 -8.18 -21.09 6.63
CA LEU A 58 -8.13 -19.64 6.67
C LEU A 58 -7.79 -19.11 5.27
N ARG A 59 -8.57 -18.17 4.80
CA ARG A 59 -8.37 -17.53 3.50
C ARG A 59 -8.09 -16.06 3.65
N LYS A 60 -7.30 -15.50 2.72
CA LYS A 60 -6.97 -14.09 2.72
C LYS A 60 -8.18 -13.24 2.36
N LEU A 61 -8.40 -12.19 3.14
CA LEU A 61 -9.34 -11.13 2.81
C LEU A 61 -8.55 -9.97 2.20
N HIS A 62 -8.64 -9.78 0.89
CA HIS A 62 -7.80 -8.83 0.16
C HIS A 62 -8.06 -7.37 0.52
N SER A 63 -9.27 -7.03 0.94
CA SER A 63 -9.66 -5.67 1.26
C SER A 63 -9.25 -5.20 2.65
N VAL A 64 -8.73 -6.09 3.49
CA VAL A 64 -8.36 -5.77 4.88
C VAL A 64 -6.92 -6.19 5.14
N LEU A 65 -6.15 -5.25 5.67
CA LEU A 65 -4.75 -5.45 6.04
C LEU A 65 -4.63 -5.56 7.55
N THR A 66 -3.69 -6.38 8.00
CA THR A 66 -3.34 -6.55 9.42
C THR A 66 -1.95 -5.99 9.67
N TYR A 67 -1.82 -5.20 10.71
CA TYR A 67 -0.54 -4.65 11.15
C TYR A 67 -0.39 -4.74 12.68
N LYS A 68 0.83 -4.64 13.17
CA LYS A 68 1.11 -4.65 14.59
C LYS A 68 1.03 -3.24 15.16
N ARG A 69 0.28 -3.08 16.22
CA ARG A 69 0.11 -1.81 16.90
C ARG A 69 0.52 -1.93 18.35
N SER A 70 1.36 -1.00 18.80
CA SER A 70 1.67 -0.86 20.22
C SER A 70 0.46 -0.27 20.96
N VAL A 71 0.06 -0.95 22.00
CA VAL A 71 -0.95 -0.47 22.92
C VAL A 71 -0.21 0.02 24.17
N THR A 72 -0.83 0.11 25.30
CA THR A 72 -0.21 0.60 26.53
C THR A 72 1.00 -0.26 26.94
N GLY A 73 2.16 0.36 27.14
CA GLY A 73 3.39 -0.33 27.52
C GLY A 73 4.00 -1.14 26.39
N SER A 74 4.47 -2.37 26.69
CA SER A 74 5.09 -3.26 25.72
C SER A 74 4.09 -4.19 25.01
N LEU A 75 2.79 -4.00 25.24
CA LEU A 75 1.76 -4.84 24.66
C LEU A 75 1.57 -4.50 23.18
N ILE A 76 1.76 -5.51 22.32
CA ILE A 76 1.56 -5.41 20.89
C ILE A 76 0.31 -6.21 20.51
N ARG A 77 -0.59 -5.59 19.75
CA ARG A 77 -1.81 -6.24 19.26
C ARG A 77 -1.91 -6.12 17.76
N ASP A 78 -2.62 -7.07 17.14
CA ASP A 78 -3.02 -6.97 15.74
C ASP A 78 -4.09 -5.89 15.59
N ALA A 79 -3.91 -5.02 14.61
CA ALA A 79 -4.89 -4.06 14.20
C ALA A 79 -5.20 -4.27 12.72
N HIS A 80 -6.36 -3.81 12.28
CA HIS A 80 -6.84 -4.00 10.93
C HIS A 80 -7.21 -2.67 10.30
N ILE A 81 -6.95 -2.55 9.01
CA ILE A 81 -7.30 -1.35 8.25
C ILE A 81 -7.76 -1.76 6.86
N ASN A 82 -8.72 -1.03 6.30
CA ASN A 82 -9.10 -1.19 4.91
C ASN A 82 -7.89 -0.86 4.02
N ARG A 83 -7.66 -1.68 3.01
CA ARG A 83 -6.51 -1.57 2.12
C ARG A 83 -6.43 -0.23 1.40
N ASP A 84 -7.55 0.24 0.87
CA ASP A 84 -7.59 1.51 0.13
C ASP A 84 -7.37 2.70 1.06
N ARG A 85 -7.95 2.66 2.24
CA ARG A 85 -7.72 3.69 3.27
C ARG A 85 -6.24 3.75 3.67
N ASN A 86 -5.61 2.61 3.87
CA ASN A 86 -4.20 2.55 4.20
C ASN A 86 -3.33 3.18 3.10
N ALA A 87 -3.61 2.85 1.84
CA ALA A 87 -2.90 3.42 0.70
C ALA A 87 -3.07 4.95 0.63
N VAL A 88 -4.29 5.45 0.81
CA VAL A 88 -4.57 6.88 0.80
C VAL A 88 -3.83 7.61 1.92
N LEU A 89 -3.79 7.06 3.12
CA LEU A 89 -3.06 7.65 4.24
C LEU A 89 -1.55 7.69 3.98
N ASN A 90 -0.99 6.66 3.37
CA ASN A 90 0.41 6.65 2.96
C ASN A 90 0.69 7.69 1.87
N MET A 91 -0.18 7.83 0.89
CA MET A 91 -0.03 8.83 -0.16
C MET A 91 -0.14 10.25 0.40
N GLU A 92 -1.03 10.48 1.35
CA GLU A 92 -1.14 11.76 2.06
C GLU A 92 0.16 12.10 2.80
N TYR A 93 0.75 11.12 3.48
CA TYR A 93 2.03 11.28 4.14
C TYR A 93 3.14 11.67 3.15
N LEU A 94 3.24 10.98 2.02
CA LEU A 94 4.22 11.30 0.99
C LEU A 94 4.01 12.69 0.39
N TYR A 95 2.77 13.09 0.20
CA TYR A 95 2.43 14.41 -0.29
C TYR A 95 2.87 15.50 0.70
N ARG A 96 2.60 15.31 1.99
CA ARG A 96 3.03 16.27 3.03
C ARG A 96 4.55 16.43 3.07
N GLU A 97 5.29 15.33 2.97
CA GLU A 97 6.75 15.37 2.90
C GLU A 97 7.22 16.17 1.68
N LEU A 98 6.58 15.97 0.54
CA LEU A 98 6.91 16.66 -0.70
C LEU A 98 6.67 18.17 -0.59
N ILE A 99 5.52 18.60 -0.10
CA ILE A 99 5.21 20.04 0.02
C ILE A 99 6.05 20.75 1.09
N ASN A 100 6.55 20.02 2.07
CA ASN A 100 7.47 20.55 3.10
C ASN A 100 8.92 20.61 2.61
N GLY A 101 9.18 20.23 1.36
CA GLY A 101 10.53 20.24 0.78
C GLY A 101 11.42 19.09 1.24
N ASN A 102 10.86 18.09 1.87
CA ASN A 102 11.61 16.92 2.32
C ASN A 102 11.80 15.93 1.19
N GLU A 103 12.88 15.15 1.25
CA GLU A 103 13.08 14.03 0.35
C GLU A 103 12.05 12.95 0.63
N ARG A 104 11.79 12.11 -0.39
CA ARG A 104 10.90 10.98 -0.21
C ARG A 104 11.40 10.07 0.92
N PRO A 105 10.54 9.67 1.87
CA PRO A 105 10.95 8.80 2.97
C PRO A 105 11.56 7.49 2.48
N ILE A 106 12.61 7.05 3.15
CA ILE A 106 13.44 5.90 2.74
C ILE A 106 12.59 4.64 2.53
N ARG A 107 11.65 4.37 3.42
CA ARG A 107 10.81 3.17 3.35
C ARG A 107 9.91 3.10 2.12
N PHE A 108 9.69 4.23 1.46
CA PHE A 108 8.88 4.31 0.24
C PHE A 108 9.72 4.51 -1.03
N ARG A 109 11.03 4.42 -0.95
CA ARG A 109 11.91 4.60 -2.11
C ARG A 109 12.09 3.31 -2.88
N ARG A 110 12.07 3.42 -4.20
CA ARG A 110 12.41 2.32 -5.09
C ARG A 110 13.91 2.01 -5.02
N GLY A 111 14.25 0.73 -5.20
CA GLY A 111 15.64 0.31 -5.27
C GLY A 111 16.37 0.23 -3.95
N VAL A 112 15.68 0.43 -2.83
CA VAL A 112 16.25 0.28 -1.49
C VAL A 112 15.35 -0.57 -0.60
N THR A 113 15.95 -1.21 0.40
CA THR A 113 15.21 -1.91 1.46
C THR A 113 14.55 -0.90 2.39
N LEU A 114 13.75 -1.36 3.35
CA LEU A 114 13.15 -0.47 4.35
C LEU A 114 14.19 0.27 5.21
N ASP A 115 15.38 -0.29 5.34
CA ASP A 115 16.48 0.32 6.10
C ASP A 115 17.36 1.23 5.25
N GLY A 116 17.08 1.32 3.94
CA GLY A 116 17.81 2.19 3.02
C GLY A 116 19.01 1.54 2.34
N GLU A 117 19.19 0.24 2.50
CA GLU A 117 20.25 -0.50 1.81
C GLU A 117 19.88 -0.72 0.33
N PRO A 118 20.84 -0.63 -0.60
CA PRO A 118 20.54 -0.92 -1.99
C PRO A 118 20.02 -2.36 -2.16
N VAL A 119 18.96 -2.49 -2.95
CA VAL A 119 18.48 -3.82 -3.37
C VAL A 119 19.41 -4.26 -4.51
N GLU A 120 20.03 -5.43 -4.35
CA GLU A 120 20.75 -6.06 -5.46
C GLU A 120 19.74 -6.36 -6.57
N ASP A 121 20.08 -5.92 -7.78
CA ASP A 121 19.28 -6.23 -8.95
C ASP A 121 19.25 -7.74 -9.13
N GLU A 122 18.18 -8.38 -8.70
CA GLU A 122 17.93 -9.75 -9.12
C GLU A 122 17.80 -9.72 -10.64
N PRO A 123 18.49 -10.65 -11.33
CA PRO A 123 18.32 -10.75 -12.77
C PRO A 123 16.84 -10.93 -13.06
N VAL A 124 16.27 -9.99 -13.81
CA VAL A 124 14.89 -10.11 -14.26
C VAL A 124 14.84 -11.35 -15.12
N GLU A 125 14.19 -12.39 -14.63
CA GLU A 125 13.86 -13.53 -15.47
C GLU A 125 12.92 -13.02 -16.55
N GLU A 126 13.44 -12.89 -17.76
CA GLU A 126 12.60 -12.65 -18.92
C GLU A 126 11.68 -13.86 -19.10
N LEU A 127 10.42 -13.64 -18.86
CA LEU A 127 9.39 -14.63 -19.18
C LEU A 127 9.13 -14.64 -20.68
#